data_55481d26e0aa5567712f1ab50a4ab907
#
_entry.id   55481d26e0aa5567712f1ab50a4ab907
#
_cell.length_a   1.000
_cell.length_b   1.000
_cell.length_c   1.000
_cell.angle_alpha   90.00
_cell.angle_beta   90.00
_cell.angle_gamma   90.00
#
_symmetry.space_group_name_H-M   'P 1'
#
loop_
_entity.id
_entity.type
_entity.pdbx_description
1 polymer ?
#
loop_
_entity_poly.entity_id
_entity_poly.type
_entity_poly.pdbx_seq_one_letter_code
_entity_poly.pdbx_strand_id
1 'polypeptide(L)'
;MSLSYTKRGYLNSDFRIFHLTDNVSREFDYHYHDFHKITIFIRGKVKYVVEGKSYDLSPYDIVLVNRGELHRIVVSDKETYERIIVYISPSFIEAYQTESSDLSLCFKKAQEEHSSVLRIQSMEKSALLQTTLRLERSFGDSEFAGDLY
;
A
#
# COMPACT_ATOMS: atom_id res chain seq x y z
N MET A 1 23.87 19.83 0.69
CA MET A 1 22.70 20.04 1.56
C MET A 1 21.86 18.76 1.57
N SER A 2 21.65 18.21 2.71
CA SER A 2 20.85 17.00 2.83
C SER A 2 19.36 17.35 2.87
N LEU A 3 18.58 16.58 2.12
CA LEU A 3 17.12 16.65 2.20
C LEU A 3 16.67 15.65 3.24
N SER A 4 15.87 16.12 4.20
CA SER A 4 15.23 15.22 5.15
C SER A 4 13.76 15.05 4.76
N TYR A 5 13.31 13.80 4.72
CA TYR A 5 11.92 13.48 4.43
C TYR A 5 11.20 13.06 5.69
N THR A 6 9.91 13.32 5.73
CA THR A 6 9.12 13.08 6.92
C THR A 6 8.76 11.61 7.02
N LYS A 7 9.03 11.01 8.17
CA LYS A 7 8.46 9.73 8.55
C LYS A 7 7.02 9.96 8.97
N ARG A 8 6.09 9.19 8.41
CA ARG A 8 4.68 9.32 8.71
C ARG A 8 4.12 8.09 9.39
N GLY A 9 3.36 8.33 10.45
CA GLY A 9 2.65 7.31 11.16
C GLY A 9 3.53 6.32 11.90
N TYR A 10 2.89 5.45 12.62
CA TYR A 10 3.52 4.34 13.31
C TYR A 10 2.51 3.21 13.41
N LEU A 11 3.03 2.00 13.60
CA LEU A 11 2.20 0.81 13.67
C LEU A 11 2.44 0.12 15.00
N ASN A 12 1.43 0.12 15.86
CA ASN A 12 1.48 -0.47 17.19
C ASN A 12 0.93 -1.90 17.24
N SER A 13 0.60 -2.46 16.11
CA SER A 13 0.05 -3.82 16.01
C SER A 13 0.80 -4.57 14.90
N ASP A 14 0.56 -5.88 14.82
CA ASP A 14 1.20 -6.71 13.82
C ASP A 14 0.82 -6.28 12.40
N PHE A 15 -0.43 -5.94 12.19
CA PHE A 15 -0.89 -5.37 10.93
C PHE A 15 -2.20 -4.60 11.14
N ARG A 16 -2.54 -3.78 10.15
CA ARG A 16 -3.82 -3.07 10.10
C ARG A 16 -4.31 -3.05 8.67
N ILE A 17 -5.64 -3.04 8.51
CA ILE A 17 -6.26 -2.98 7.20
C ILE A 17 -7.32 -1.88 7.18
N PHE A 18 -7.35 -1.11 6.09
CA PHE A 18 -8.26 0.01 5.91
C PHE A 18 -8.87 -0.05 4.51
N HIS A 19 -10.16 0.17 4.41
CA HIS A 19 -10.84 0.35 3.13
C HIS A 19 -11.36 1.78 3.08
N LEU A 20 -10.80 2.60 2.21
CA LEU A 20 -11.01 4.04 2.18
C LEU A 20 -11.59 4.48 0.84
N THR A 21 -12.50 5.43 0.91
CA THR A 21 -13.11 6.05 -0.28
C THR A 21 -13.24 7.54 -0.02
N ASP A 22 -12.70 8.36 -0.90
CA ASP A 22 -12.87 9.80 -0.82
C ASP A 22 -12.84 10.46 -2.20
N ASN A 23 -13.21 11.73 -2.25
CA ASN A 23 -13.33 12.51 -3.48
C ASN A 23 -12.42 13.74 -3.47
N VAL A 24 -11.42 13.76 -2.63
CA VAL A 24 -10.58 14.93 -2.43
C VAL A 24 -9.34 14.85 -3.30
N SER A 25 -9.10 15.88 -4.11
CA SER A 25 -7.83 16.04 -4.84
C SER A 25 -6.72 16.31 -3.85
N ARG A 26 -5.66 15.54 -3.94
CA ARG A 26 -4.51 15.69 -3.06
C ARG A 26 -3.21 15.39 -3.78
N GLU A 27 -2.18 16.16 -3.39
CA GLU A 27 -0.82 15.89 -3.77
C GLU A 27 -0.01 15.86 -2.48
N PHE A 28 0.59 14.71 -2.20
CA PHE A 28 1.34 14.49 -0.98
C PHE A 28 2.83 14.65 -1.24
N ASP A 29 3.54 15.20 -0.24
CA ASP A 29 4.99 15.25 -0.27
C ASP A 29 5.59 13.86 -0.09
N TYR A 30 6.84 13.70 -0.52
CA TYR A 30 7.56 12.46 -0.28
C TYR A 30 7.67 12.21 1.22
N HIS A 31 7.36 10.97 1.60
CA HIS A 31 7.45 10.51 2.98
C HIS A 31 7.80 9.01 3.01
N TYR A 32 8.04 8.49 4.20
CA TYR A 32 8.30 7.07 4.39
C TYR A 32 7.67 6.59 5.69
N HIS A 33 7.58 5.25 5.81
CA HIS A 33 7.09 4.58 7.01
C HIS A 33 8.13 3.60 7.52
N ASP A 34 8.08 3.24 8.79
CA ASP A 34 8.95 2.19 9.36
C ASP A 34 8.28 0.82 9.36
N PHE A 35 7.24 0.66 8.58
CA PHE A 35 6.51 -0.58 8.35
C PHE A 35 6.27 -0.75 6.84
N HIS A 36 5.87 -1.97 6.45
CA HIS A 36 5.55 -2.28 5.05
C HIS A 36 4.12 -1.88 4.75
N LYS A 37 3.86 -1.47 3.52
CA LYS A 37 2.55 -1.03 3.09
C LYS A 37 2.17 -1.71 1.78
N ILE A 38 0.96 -2.25 1.74
CA ILE A 38 0.36 -2.76 0.51
C ILE A 38 -0.87 -1.91 0.22
N THR A 39 -0.99 -1.41 -1.00
CA THR A 39 -2.19 -0.72 -1.44
C THR A 39 -2.81 -1.50 -2.58
N ILE A 40 -4.09 -1.85 -2.44
CA ILE A 40 -4.88 -2.41 -3.53
C ILE A 40 -5.73 -1.29 -4.06
N PHE A 41 -5.43 -0.83 -5.26
CA PHE A 41 -6.14 0.26 -5.89
C PHE A 41 -7.42 -0.28 -6.55
N ILE A 42 -8.57 0.29 -6.21
CA ILE A 42 -9.85 -0.16 -6.74
C ILE A 42 -10.34 0.78 -7.84
N ARG A 43 -10.40 2.08 -7.57
CA ARG A 43 -10.83 3.07 -8.57
C ARG A 43 -10.33 4.46 -8.22
N GLY A 44 -10.31 5.29 -9.24
CA GLY A 44 -9.86 6.67 -9.15
C GLY A 44 -8.85 7.01 -10.23
N LYS A 45 -8.30 8.19 -10.14
CA LYS A 45 -7.19 8.60 -11.01
C LYS A 45 -6.02 8.99 -10.13
N VAL A 46 -5.06 8.10 -10.04
CA VAL A 46 -3.96 8.19 -9.08
C VAL A 46 -2.63 7.88 -9.76
N LYS A 47 -1.66 8.74 -9.50
CA LYS A 47 -0.27 8.50 -9.81
C LYS A 47 0.46 8.20 -8.51
N TYR A 48 1.15 7.08 -8.46
CA TYR A 48 1.92 6.65 -7.31
C TYR A 48 3.40 6.71 -7.64
N VAL A 49 4.19 7.34 -6.78
CA VAL A 49 5.63 7.47 -7.01
C VAL A 49 6.36 6.77 -5.86
N VAL A 50 7.20 5.80 -6.21
CA VAL A 50 8.01 5.05 -5.23
C VAL A 50 9.46 5.12 -5.65
N GLU A 51 10.31 5.64 -4.78
CA GLU A 51 11.77 5.78 -5.03
C GLU A 51 12.04 6.40 -6.40
N GLY A 52 11.31 7.48 -6.71
CA GLY A 52 11.49 8.24 -7.93
C GLY A 52 10.84 7.67 -9.19
N LYS A 53 10.24 6.48 -9.12
CA LYS A 53 9.56 5.89 -10.27
C LYS A 53 8.06 6.10 -10.16
N SER A 54 7.46 6.64 -11.22
CA SER A 54 6.03 6.96 -11.27
C SER A 54 5.22 5.84 -11.92
N TYR A 55 4.04 5.60 -11.37
CA TYR A 55 3.10 4.61 -11.86
C TYR A 55 1.73 5.24 -11.98
N ASP A 56 1.10 5.12 -13.15
CA ASP A 56 -0.31 5.43 -13.31
C ASP A 56 -1.10 4.17 -12.99
N LEU A 57 -1.91 4.22 -11.93
CA LEU A 57 -2.57 3.03 -11.43
C LEU A 57 -3.80 2.68 -12.28
N SER A 58 -3.99 1.39 -12.49
CA SER A 58 -5.20 0.80 -13.07
C SER A 58 -5.95 0.01 -12.01
N PRO A 59 -7.28 -0.15 -12.13
CA PRO A 59 -8.05 -0.89 -11.14
C PRO A 59 -7.44 -2.24 -10.81
N TYR A 60 -7.36 -2.52 -9.52
CA TYR A 60 -6.79 -3.73 -8.91
C TYR A 60 -5.27 -3.87 -9.03
N ASP A 61 -4.59 -2.81 -9.41
CA ASP A 61 -3.14 -2.77 -9.25
C ASP A 61 -2.79 -2.86 -7.76
N ILE A 62 -1.71 -3.53 -7.45
CA ILE A 62 -1.20 -3.68 -6.09
C ILE A 62 0.11 -2.93 -6.00
N VAL A 63 0.20 -2.00 -5.05
CA VAL A 63 1.42 -1.22 -4.81
C VAL A 63 2.10 -1.77 -3.56
N LEU A 64 3.36 -2.14 -3.69
CA LEU A 64 4.18 -2.62 -2.59
C LEU A 64 5.19 -1.56 -2.22
N VAL A 65 5.09 -1.05 -1.00
CA VAL A 65 6.05 -0.08 -0.47
C VAL A 65 6.77 -0.71 0.71
N ASN A 66 8.07 -0.88 0.56
CA ASN A 66 8.91 -1.45 1.61
C ASN A 66 9.12 -0.41 2.71
N ARG A 67 9.39 -0.87 3.93
CA ARG A 67 9.76 0.04 5.02
C ARG A 67 10.92 0.92 4.57
N GLY A 68 10.85 2.20 4.90
CA GLY A 68 11.90 3.16 4.57
C GLY A 68 11.91 3.69 3.15
N GLU A 69 11.12 3.13 2.23
CA GLU A 69 11.07 3.63 0.87
C GLU A 69 10.32 4.95 0.77
N LEU A 70 10.90 5.90 0.06
CA LEU A 70 10.27 7.19 -0.18
C LEU A 70 9.18 7.06 -1.22
N HIS A 71 8.00 7.58 -0.89
CA HIS A 71 6.87 7.52 -1.81
C HIS A 71 5.98 8.74 -1.65
N ARG A 72 5.18 9.00 -2.66
CA ARG A 72 4.12 10.01 -2.64
C ARG A 72 3.01 9.63 -3.60
N ILE A 73 1.85 10.24 -3.41
CA ILE A 73 0.67 9.99 -4.23
C ILE A 73 0.16 11.32 -4.75
N VAL A 74 -0.31 11.31 -6.01
CA VAL A 74 -1.03 12.43 -6.61
C VAL A 74 -2.42 11.93 -6.96
N VAL A 75 -3.45 12.50 -6.35
CA VAL A 75 -4.84 12.07 -6.51
C VAL A 75 -5.61 13.18 -7.21
N SER A 76 -6.26 12.85 -8.33
CA SER A 76 -7.14 13.78 -9.03
C SER A 76 -8.51 13.83 -8.36
N ASP A 77 -9.09 15.03 -8.25
CA ASP A 77 -10.41 15.24 -7.66
C ASP A 77 -11.58 14.88 -8.58
N LYS A 78 -11.30 14.55 -9.82
CA LYS A 78 -12.34 14.28 -10.81
C LYS A 78 -13.01 12.93 -10.63
N GLU A 79 -12.39 12.05 -9.88
CA GLU A 79 -12.88 10.69 -9.67
C GLU A 79 -12.76 10.29 -8.21
N THR A 80 -13.69 9.46 -7.78
CA THR A 80 -13.63 8.88 -6.45
C THR A 80 -12.40 7.99 -6.33
N TYR A 81 -11.61 8.21 -5.29
CA TYR A 81 -10.44 7.38 -5.01
C TYR A 81 -10.82 6.32 -3.97
N GLU A 82 -10.83 5.06 -4.39
CA GLU A 82 -11.11 3.92 -3.53
C GLU A 82 -9.92 2.97 -3.51
N ARG A 83 -9.52 2.58 -2.30
CA ARG A 83 -8.35 1.69 -2.12
C ARG A 83 -8.49 0.92 -0.81
N ILE A 84 -7.79 -0.20 -0.76
CA ILE A 84 -7.58 -0.97 0.47
C ILE A 84 -6.11 -0.87 0.81
N ILE A 85 -5.81 -0.48 2.04
CA ILE A 85 -4.44 -0.31 2.52
C ILE A 85 -4.18 -1.31 3.63
N VAL A 86 -3.05 -2.02 3.53
CA VAL A 86 -2.60 -2.95 4.57
C VAL A 86 -1.23 -2.48 5.06
N TYR A 87 -1.13 -2.26 6.37
CA TYR A 87 0.13 -2.01 7.04
C TYR A 87 0.59 -3.30 7.73
N ILE A 88 1.85 -3.65 7.56
CA ILE A 88 2.42 -4.87 8.13
C ILE A 88 3.72 -4.52 8.84
N SER A 89 3.85 -4.92 10.10
CA SER A 89 5.08 -4.69 10.84
C SER A 89 6.19 -5.63 10.38
N PRO A 90 7.45 -5.18 10.41
CA PRO A 90 8.57 -6.08 10.12
C PRO A 90 8.64 -7.28 11.05
N SER A 91 8.30 -7.09 12.33
CA SER A 91 8.31 -8.19 13.30
C SER A 91 7.26 -9.24 13.00
N PHE A 92 6.10 -8.85 12.48
CA PHE A 92 5.09 -9.81 12.04
C PHE A 92 5.62 -10.69 10.90
N ILE A 93 6.26 -10.06 9.91
CA ILE A 93 6.84 -10.79 8.78
C ILE A 93 7.88 -11.80 9.25
N GLU A 94 8.77 -11.39 10.15
CA GLU A 94 9.80 -12.28 10.71
C GLU A 94 9.18 -13.44 11.49
N ALA A 95 8.18 -13.17 12.32
CA ALA A 95 7.56 -14.17 13.18
C ALA A 95 6.85 -15.29 12.40
N TYR A 96 6.33 -14.97 11.21
CA TYR A 96 5.58 -15.92 10.39
C TYR A 96 6.33 -16.41 9.16
N GLN A 97 7.63 -16.19 9.11
CA GLN A 97 8.47 -16.70 8.04
C GLN A 97 8.73 -18.19 8.24
N THR A 98 8.50 -18.97 7.18
CA THR A 98 8.75 -20.41 7.16
C THR A 98 9.59 -20.76 5.93
N GLU A 99 10.06 -22.02 5.81
CA GLU A 99 10.79 -22.49 4.65
C GLU A 99 9.99 -22.36 3.35
N SER A 100 8.67 -22.53 3.45
CA SER A 100 7.79 -22.49 2.28
C SER A 100 7.06 -21.17 2.11
N SER A 101 7.17 -20.25 3.07
CA SER A 101 6.41 -19.00 3.05
C SER A 101 7.26 -17.88 3.66
N ASP A 102 7.61 -16.92 2.82
CA ASP A 102 8.36 -15.73 3.22
C ASP A 102 7.62 -14.50 2.71
N LEU A 103 6.88 -13.84 3.61
CA LEU A 103 6.11 -12.65 3.26
C LEU A 103 7.00 -11.46 2.88
N SER A 104 8.26 -11.47 3.28
CA SER A 104 9.19 -10.40 2.90
C SER A 104 9.63 -10.48 1.45
N LEU A 105 9.47 -11.63 0.81
CA LEU A 105 10.02 -11.88 -0.52
C LEU A 105 9.42 -10.96 -1.59
N CYS A 106 8.11 -10.69 -1.53
CA CYS A 106 7.47 -9.81 -2.50
C CYS A 106 8.04 -8.38 -2.39
N PHE A 107 8.29 -7.91 -1.18
CA PHE A 107 8.87 -6.57 -0.95
C PHE A 107 10.32 -6.51 -1.42
N LYS A 108 11.11 -7.55 -1.14
CA LYS A 108 12.50 -7.63 -1.60
C LYS A 108 12.58 -7.63 -3.12
N LYS A 109 11.75 -8.43 -3.78
CA LYS A 109 11.71 -8.48 -5.23
C LYS A 109 11.28 -7.17 -5.86
N ALA A 110 10.27 -6.53 -5.29
CA ALA A 110 9.81 -5.23 -5.78
C ALA A 110 10.95 -4.20 -5.71
N GLN A 111 11.71 -4.22 -4.63
CA GLN A 111 12.84 -3.32 -4.45
C GLN A 111 13.99 -3.63 -5.41
N GLU A 112 14.38 -4.90 -5.53
CA GLU A 112 15.48 -5.33 -6.40
C GLU A 112 15.20 -5.06 -7.88
N GLU A 113 13.96 -5.26 -8.30
CA GLU A 113 13.55 -5.07 -9.69
C GLU A 113 13.12 -3.64 -10.00
N HIS A 114 13.11 -2.76 -9.00
CA HIS A 114 12.57 -1.40 -9.11
C HIS A 114 11.18 -1.39 -9.72
N SER A 115 10.34 -2.32 -9.26
CA SER A 115 8.97 -2.47 -9.73
C SER A 115 8.05 -2.67 -8.53
N SER A 116 7.42 -1.58 -8.12
CA SER A 116 6.58 -1.55 -6.92
C SER A 116 5.11 -1.83 -7.20
N VAL A 117 4.72 -1.95 -8.46
CA VAL A 117 3.32 -2.17 -8.84
C VAL A 117 3.17 -3.52 -9.53
N LEU A 118 2.25 -4.32 -9.01
CA LEU A 118 1.87 -5.60 -9.58
C LEU A 118 0.54 -5.46 -10.29
N ARG A 119 0.48 -5.93 -11.54
CA ARG A 119 -0.74 -5.92 -12.35
C ARG A 119 -1.14 -7.35 -12.64
N ILE A 120 -2.27 -7.78 -12.10
CA ILE A 120 -2.70 -9.17 -12.06
C ILE A 120 -3.77 -9.43 -13.11
N GLN A 121 -3.84 -10.69 -13.62
CA GLN A 121 -4.88 -11.11 -14.56
C GLN A 121 -6.26 -11.06 -13.90
N SER A 122 -7.31 -10.92 -14.71
CA SER A 122 -8.69 -10.68 -14.23
C SER A 122 -9.19 -11.74 -13.25
N MET A 123 -8.91 -13.02 -13.49
CA MET A 123 -9.34 -14.11 -12.59
C MET A 123 -8.66 -14.03 -11.24
N GLU A 124 -7.36 -13.73 -11.24
CA GLU A 124 -6.57 -13.59 -10.02
C GLU A 124 -6.98 -12.35 -9.25
N LYS A 125 -7.30 -11.27 -9.95
CA LYS A 125 -7.82 -10.05 -9.32
C LYS A 125 -9.09 -10.34 -8.53
N SER A 126 -10.00 -11.09 -9.10
CA SER A 126 -11.27 -11.42 -8.44
C SER A 126 -11.05 -12.21 -7.16
N ALA A 127 -10.21 -13.24 -7.21
CA ALA A 127 -9.89 -14.06 -6.04
C ALA A 127 -9.19 -13.24 -4.95
N LEU A 128 -8.24 -12.42 -5.32
CA LEU A 128 -7.52 -11.55 -4.39
C LEU A 128 -8.47 -10.56 -3.72
N LEU A 129 -9.32 -9.92 -4.51
CA LEU A 129 -10.28 -8.96 -3.96
C LEU A 129 -11.23 -9.62 -2.97
N GLN A 130 -11.77 -10.78 -3.29
CA GLN A 130 -12.67 -11.51 -2.40
C GLN A 130 -11.97 -11.91 -1.10
N THR A 131 -10.73 -12.35 -1.18
CA THR A 131 -9.93 -12.69 0.00
C THR A 131 -9.69 -11.47 0.87
N THR A 132 -9.37 -10.34 0.25
CA THR A 132 -9.11 -9.07 0.95
C THR A 132 -10.36 -8.56 1.65
N LEU A 133 -11.51 -8.63 0.98
CA LEU A 133 -12.78 -8.21 1.57
C LEU A 133 -13.18 -9.10 2.75
N ARG A 134 -12.89 -10.39 2.69
CA ARG A 134 -13.13 -11.30 3.81
C ARG A 134 -12.23 -10.96 5.00
N LEU A 135 -10.98 -10.65 4.72
CA LEU A 135 -10.03 -10.25 5.76
C LEU A 135 -10.49 -8.96 6.44
N GLU A 136 -10.91 -7.98 5.65
CA GLU A 136 -11.45 -6.72 6.15
C GLU A 136 -12.63 -6.96 7.09
N ARG A 137 -13.58 -7.80 6.70
CA ARG A 137 -14.75 -8.13 7.52
C ARG A 137 -14.36 -8.83 8.83
N SER A 138 -13.33 -9.65 8.79
CA SER A 138 -12.87 -10.39 9.98
C SER A 138 -12.24 -9.50 11.03
N PHE A 139 -11.63 -8.40 10.63
CA PHE A 139 -10.93 -7.49 11.54
C PHE A 139 -11.68 -6.20 11.81
N GLY A 140 -12.87 -6.05 11.25
CA GLY A 140 -13.66 -4.85 11.42
C GLY A 140 -13.13 -3.67 10.61
N ASP A 141 -13.78 -2.53 10.79
CA ASP A 141 -13.44 -1.33 10.04
C ASP A 141 -12.29 -0.57 10.64
N SER A 142 -11.66 0.24 9.83
CA SER A 142 -10.71 1.20 10.31
C SER A 142 -11.44 2.24 11.17
N GLU A 143 -10.87 2.56 12.30
CA GLU A 143 -11.45 3.54 13.20
C GLU A 143 -11.31 4.93 12.66
N PHE A 144 -10.31 5.15 11.79
CA PHE A 144 -10.04 6.48 11.36
C PHE A 144 -8.96 6.51 10.29
N ALA A 145 -9.06 7.48 9.41
CA ALA A 145 -8.26 7.53 8.21
C ALA A 145 -7.49 8.84 8.03
N GLY A 146 -7.26 9.59 9.11
CA GLY A 146 -6.71 10.94 9.03
C GLY A 146 -5.39 11.06 8.27
N ASP A 147 -4.48 10.14 8.50
CA ASP A 147 -3.14 10.16 7.89
C ASP A 147 -2.94 9.07 6.85
N LEU A 148 -4.00 8.44 6.38
CA LEU A 148 -3.90 7.33 5.43
C LEU A 148 -4.12 7.80 4.00
N TYR A 149 -3.28 7.32 3.12
CA TYR A 149 -3.37 7.66 1.70
C TYR A 149 -3.67 6.46 0.82
#